data_f5246b1207a589f8fffb7955819a288d
#
_entry.id   f5246b1207a589f8fffb7955819a288d
#
_cell.length_a   1.000
_cell.length_b   1.000
_cell.length_c   1.000
_cell.angle_alpha   90.00
_cell.angle_beta   90.00
_cell.angle_gamma   90.00
#
_symmetry.space_group_name_H-M   'P 1'
#
loop_
_entity.id
_entity.type
_entity.pdbx_description
1 polymer ?
#
loop_
_entity_poly.entity_id
_entity_poly.type
_entity_poly.pdbx_seq_one_letter_code
_entity_poly.pdbx_strand_id
1 'polypeptide(L)'
;MKVLVPVKRVVDYNVKIRVKSDGSGVDLANVKMSMNPFDEIAVEEALRLKEAGKATEVIVVSVGPAQASETLRTGLAMGADRGILVKADGVVEPLAVAKILKAVAAEEQPGLIILGKQAIDDDCNQTGQMLAALLGWPQGAFASKVEMTGEGVDVTREVDGGLQTVSLKGPAVVTTDLRLNEPRYASLPNIMKAKKKPIAEKTPADYGVDVAPRLTVLKTAEPAARKAGVKVGSVAELVSKLKNEVGVI
;
A
#
# COMPACT_ATOMS: atom_id res chain seq x y z
N MET A 1 -9.73 17.97 8.61
CA MET A 1 -8.88 17.89 7.39
C MET A 1 -9.34 16.74 6.50
N LYS A 2 -9.02 16.75 5.19
CA LYS A 2 -9.19 15.59 4.32
C LYS A 2 -8.03 14.60 4.51
N VAL A 3 -8.30 13.31 4.39
CA VAL A 3 -7.27 12.24 4.33
C VAL A 3 -7.37 11.56 2.96
N LEU A 4 -6.26 11.49 2.23
CA LEU A 4 -6.15 10.80 0.95
C LEU A 4 -5.50 9.43 1.19
N VAL A 5 -6.13 8.36 0.68
CA VAL A 5 -5.67 6.99 0.86
C VAL A 5 -5.49 6.32 -0.49
N PRO A 6 -4.27 6.26 -1.03
CA PRO A 6 -3.95 5.42 -2.18
C PRO A 6 -4.16 3.94 -1.87
N VAL A 7 -4.83 3.23 -2.78
CA VAL A 7 -5.10 1.80 -2.68
C VAL A 7 -4.77 1.08 -3.99
N LYS A 8 -4.10 -0.06 -3.93
CA LYS A 8 -3.68 -0.83 -5.10
C LYS A 8 -4.50 -2.13 -5.22
N ARG A 9 -4.92 -2.45 -6.44
CA ARG A 9 -5.49 -3.75 -6.79
C ARG A 9 -4.35 -4.74 -7.05
N VAL A 10 -4.28 -5.80 -6.26
CA VAL A 10 -3.24 -6.83 -6.32
C VAL A 10 -3.84 -8.22 -6.38
N VAL A 11 -3.05 -9.23 -6.71
CA VAL A 11 -3.47 -10.63 -6.57
C VAL A 11 -3.72 -10.93 -5.09
N ASP A 12 -4.86 -11.57 -4.78
CA ASP A 12 -5.20 -11.96 -3.41
C ASP A 12 -4.11 -12.88 -2.82
N TYR A 13 -3.66 -12.59 -1.61
CA TYR A 13 -2.54 -13.29 -0.96
C TYR A 13 -2.79 -14.80 -0.72
N ASN A 14 -4.04 -15.26 -0.80
CA ASN A 14 -4.37 -16.69 -0.71
C ASN A 14 -4.20 -17.41 -2.05
N VAL A 15 -4.00 -16.70 -3.15
CA VAL A 15 -3.82 -17.29 -4.46
C VAL A 15 -2.41 -17.83 -4.63
N LYS A 16 -2.30 -19.08 -5.07
CA LYS A 16 -1.01 -19.64 -5.49
C LYS A 16 -0.62 -19.03 -6.84
N ILE A 17 0.39 -18.18 -6.83
CA ILE A 17 0.94 -17.53 -8.01
C ILE A 17 1.51 -18.56 -8.98
N ARG A 18 1.29 -18.35 -10.29
CA ARG A 18 1.86 -19.13 -11.38
C ARG A 18 2.56 -18.20 -12.37
N VAL A 19 3.71 -18.62 -12.85
CA VAL A 19 4.43 -17.93 -13.93
C VAL A 19 3.88 -18.43 -15.27
N LYS A 20 3.72 -17.53 -16.24
CA LYS A 20 3.34 -17.89 -17.60
C LYS A 20 4.39 -18.80 -18.21
N SER A 21 3.99 -19.70 -19.10
CA SER A 21 4.87 -20.68 -19.73
C SER A 21 6.01 -20.06 -20.55
N ASP A 22 5.80 -18.85 -21.08
CA ASP A 22 6.80 -18.08 -21.81
C ASP A 22 7.72 -17.25 -20.90
N GLY A 23 7.51 -17.26 -19.60
CA GLY A 23 8.28 -16.47 -18.62
C GLY A 23 8.07 -14.95 -18.72
N SER A 24 7.06 -14.47 -19.44
CA SER A 24 6.80 -13.04 -19.61
C SER A 24 6.20 -12.34 -18.39
N GLY A 25 5.81 -13.09 -17.36
CA GLY A 25 5.20 -12.53 -16.16
C GLY A 25 4.38 -13.55 -15.39
N VAL A 26 3.61 -13.06 -14.42
CA VAL A 26 2.65 -13.82 -13.65
C VAL A 26 1.37 -14.03 -14.47
N ASP A 27 0.80 -15.24 -14.41
CA ASP A 27 -0.50 -15.54 -15.00
C ASP A 27 -1.61 -14.94 -14.14
N LEU A 28 -2.27 -13.92 -14.67
CA LEU A 28 -3.37 -13.21 -14.01
C LEU A 28 -4.76 -13.63 -14.55
N ALA A 29 -4.81 -14.61 -15.45
CA ALA A 29 -6.08 -15.06 -16.02
C ALA A 29 -6.95 -15.75 -14.96
N ASN A 30 -8.16 -15.24 -14.74
CA ASN A 30 -9.13 -15.79 -13.77
C ASN A 30 -8.61 -15.88 -12.32
N VAL A 31 -7.69 -15.02 -11.95
CA VAL A 31 -7.12 -14.95 -10.60
C VAL A 31 -7.94 -13.98 -9.74
N LYS A 32 -8.23 -14.38 -8.50
CA LYS A 32 -8.87 -13.49 -7.53
C LYS A 32 -7.96 -12.31 -7.24
N MET A 33 -8.50 -11.11 -7.37
CA MET A 33 -7.83 -9.86 -7.02
C MET A 33 -8.46 -9.26 -5.76
N SER A 34 -7.65 -8.53 -4.98
CA SER A 34 -8.10 -7.85 -3.75
C SER A 34 -7.42 -6.48 -3.61
N MET A 35 -7.81 -5.73 -2.59
CA MET A 35 -7.02 -4.57 -2.14
C MET A 35 -5.73 -5.08 -1.52
N ASN A 36 -4.64 -4.35 -1.73
CA ASN A 36 -3.37 -4.63 -1.04
C ASN A 36 -3.57 -4.59 0.49
N PRO A 37 -3.14 -5.60 1.25
CA PRO A 37 -3.40 -5.68 2.70
C PRO A 37 -2.87 -4.47 3.49
N PHE A 38 -1.73 -3.91 3.12
CA PHE A 38 -1.21 -2.70 3.77
C PHE A 38 -2.07 -1.47 3.48
N ASP A 39 -2.75 -1.43 2.33
CA ASP A 39 -3.66 -0.34 1.99
C ASP A 39 -4.99 -0.47 2.74
N GLU A 40 -5.45 -1.69 3.02
CA GLU A 40 -6.62 -1.93 3.91
C GLU A 40 -6.36 -1.34 5.30
N ILE A 41 -5.15 -1.51 5.84
CA ILE A 41 -4.70 -0.91 7.10
C ILE A 41 -4.70 0.62 7.01
N ALA A 42 -4.28 1.18 5.88
CA ALA A 42 -4.28 2.62 5.65
C ALA A 42 -5.72 3.19 5.61
N VAL A 43 -6.64 2.49 4.95
CA VAL A 43 -8.07 2.86 4.93
C VAL A 43 -8.65 2.81 6.35
N GLU A 44 -8.39 1.74 7.10
CA GLU A 44 -8.85 1.61 8.48
C GLU A 44 -8.36 2.76 9.36
N GLU A 45 -7.08 3.13 9.26
CA GLU A 45 -6.53 4.23 10.05
C GLU A 45 -7.19 5.56 9.70
N ALA A 46 -7.37 5.85 8.41
CA ALA A 46 -8.07 7.06 7.98
C ALA A 46 -9.51 7.13 8.50
N LEU A 47 -10.21 5.98 8.56
CA LEU A 47 -11.55 5.89 9.12
C LEU A 47 -11.56 6.11 10.62
N ARG A 48 -10.61 5.56 11.37
CA ARG A 48 -10.45 5.79 12.82
C ARG A 48 -10.20 7.28 13.12
N LEU A 49 -9.36 7.93 12.33
CA LEU A 49 -9.13 9.38 12.44
C LEU A 49 -10.42 10.19 12.18
N LYS A 50 -11.24 9.75 11.22
CA LYS A 50 -12.52 10.39 10.95
C LYS A 50 -13.53 10.17 12.08
N GLU A 51 -13.65 8.98 12.60
CA GLU A 51 -14.51 8.63 13.73
C GLU A 51 -14.12 9.40 15.01
N ALA A 52 -12.81 9.64 15.20
CA ALA A 52 -12.29 10.48 16.28
C ALA A 52 -12.44 11.99 16.03
N GLY A 53 -13.10 12.42 14.94
CA GLY A 53 -13.30 13.83 14.60
C GLY A 53 -12.04 14.57 14.13
N LYS A 54 -10.94 13.85 13.83
CA LYS A 54 -9.68 14.41 13.36
C LYS A 54 -9.65 14.61 11.85
N ALA A 55 -10.39 13.78 11.11
CA ALA A 55 -10.60 13.93 9.68
C ALA A 55 -12.06 14.26 9.37
N THR A 56 -12.29 15.04 8.31
CA THR A 56 -13.63 15.43 7.84
C THR A 56 -14.08 14.61 6.64
N GLU A 57 -13.13 14.13 5.84
CA GLU A 57 -13.37 13.35 4.63
C GLU A 57 -12.24 12.35 4.40
N VAL A 58 -12.59 11.13 4.00
CA VAL A 58 -11.66 10.07 3.58
C VAL A 58 -11.88 9.79 2.10
N ILE A 59 -10.84 10.01 1.30
CA ILE A 59 -10.84 9.86 -0.16
C ILE A 59 -9.93 8.69 -0.51
N VAL A 60 -10.46 7.65 -1.16
CA VAL A 60 -9.65 6.55 -1.68
C VAL A 60 -9.29 6.81 -3.14
N VAL A 61 -8.04 6.59 -3.52
CA VAL A 61 -7.57 6.75 -4.91
C VAL A 61 -6.85 5.49 -5.38
N SER A 62 -7.11 5.08 -6.62
CA SER A 62 -6.40 3.96 -7.24
C SER A 62 -5.94 4.33 -8.64
N VAL A 63 -4.72 3.92 -8.97
CA VAL A 63 -4.14 4.05 -10.32
C VAL A 63 -4.05 2.65 -10.92
N GLY A 64 -4.70 2.43 -12.06
CA GLY A 64 -4.71 1.12 -12.70
C GLY A 64 -5.84 0.94 -13.72
N PRO A 65 -6.07 -0.28 -14.17
CA PRO A 65 -7.12 -0.57 -15.16
C PRO A 65 -8.52 -0.29 -14.60
N ALA A 66 -9.53 -0.27 -15.46
CA ALA A 66 -10.92 -0.02 -15.07
C ALA A 66 -11.41 -0.89 -13.90
N GLN A 67 -10.92 -2.13 -13.80
CA GLN A 67 -11.23 -3.07 -12.71
C GLN A 67 -10.70 -2.62 -11.33
N ALA A 68 -9.78 -1.65 -11.26
CA ALA A 68 -9.36 -1.08 -9.99
C ALA A 68 -10.50 -0.32 -9.27
N SER A 69 -11.60 -0.02 -9.99
CA SER A 69 -12.86 0.46 -9.40
C SER A 69 -13.43 -0.50 -8.35
N GLU A 70 -13.22 -1.81 -8.48
CA GLU A 70 -13.66 -2.83 -7.50
C GLU A 70 -12.92 -2.64 -6.16
N THR A 71 -11.62 -2.37 -6.21
CA THR A 71 -10.81 -2.07 -5.02
C THR A 71 -11.27 -0.78 -4.35
N LEU A 72 -11.58 0.26 -5.14
CA LEU A 72 -12.19 1.48 -4.60
C LEU A 72 -13.55 1.18 -3.93
N ARG A 73 -14.39 0.34 -4.53
CA ARG A 73 -15.67 -0.08 -3.93
C ARG A 73 -15.47 -0.78 -2.59
N THR A 74 -14.40 -1.55 -2.42
CA THR A 74 -14.03 -2.15 -1.12
C THR A 74 -13.73 -1.06 -0.08
N GLY A 75 -12.87 -0.08 -0.38
CA GLY A 75 -12.58 1.03 0.52
C GLY A 75 -13.83 1.88 0.85
N LEU A 76 -14.71 2.09 -0.14
CA LEU A 76 -15.99 2.76 0.06
C LEU A 76 -16.94 1.96 0.97
N ALA A 77 -16.89 0.62 0.88
CA ALA A 77 -17.68 -0.26 1.74
C ALA A 77 -17.14 -0.32 3.18
N MET A 78 -15.83 -0.17 3.37
CA MET A 78 -15.23 0.00 4.70
C MET A 78 -15.70 1.31 5.34
N GLY A 79 -15.95 2.37 4.58
CA GLY A 79 -16.48 3.63 5.13
C GLY A 79 -15.99 4.91 4.44
N ALA A 80 -15.03 4.86 3.51
CA ALA A 80 -14.54 6.02 2.79
C ALA A 80 -15.69 6.77 2.08
N ASP A 81 -15.55 8.07 1.88
CA ASP A 81 -16.62 8.94 1.42
C ASP A 81 -16.79 8.88 -0.10
N ARG A 82 -15.70 8.98 -0.84
CA ARG A 82 -15.67 8.93 -2.31
C ARG A 82 -14.36 8.33 -2.82
N GLY A 83 -14.36 7.97 -4.09
CA GLY A 83 -13.19 7.40 -4.78
C GLY A 83 -12.73 8.25 -5.96
N ILE A 84 -11.47 8.07 -6.31
CA ILE A 84 -10.86 8.59 -7.54
C ILE A 84 -10.19 7.42 -8.24
N LEU A 85 -10.59 7.12 -9.47
CA LEU A 85 -9.95 6.15 -10.33
C LEU A 85 -9.13 6.88 -11.38
N VAL A 86 -7.81 6.71 -11.34
CA VAL A 86 -6.93 7.15 -12.43
C VAL A 86 -6.69 5.97 -13.34
N LYS A 87 -7.41 5.93 -14.46
CA LYS A 87 -7.38 4.81 -15.40
C LYS A 87 -6.07 4.81 -16.19
N ALA A 88 -5.30 3.76 -16.00
CA ALA A 88 -4.07 3.50 -16.72
C ALA A 88 -3.99 2.01 -17.05
N ASP A 89 -3.74 1.69 -18.30
CA ASP A 89 -3.56 0.32 -18.74
C ASP A 89 -2.09 -0.10 -18.62
N GLY A 90 -1.86 -1.39 -18.34
CA GLY A 90 -0.53 -1.94 -18.17
C GLY A 90 0.10 -1.66 -16.79
N VAL A 91 1.41 -1.84 -16.73
CA VAL A 91 2.19 -1.63 -15.49
C VAL A 91 2.54 -0.17 -15.35
N VAL A 92 2.14 0.45 -14.24
CA VAL A 92 2.52 1.82 -13.87
C VAL A 92 3.55 1.77 -12.75
N GLU A 93 4.75 2.24 -13.03
CA GLU A 93 5.87 2.21 -12.09
C GLU A 93 5.66 3.15 -10.88
N PRO A 94 6.27 2.87 -9.70
CA PRO A 94 6.07 3.64 -8.48
C PRO A 94 6.28 5.15 -8.62
N LEU A 95 7.28 5.59 -9.41
CA LEU A 95 7.52 7.01 -9.64
C LEU A 95 6.41 7.69 -10.44
N ALA A 96 5.86 7.01 -11.43
CA ALA A 96 4.73 7.52 -12.21
C ALA A 96 3.48 7.62 -11.32
N VAL A 97 3.22 6.61 -10.48
CA VAL A 97 2.14 6.64 -9.47
C VAL A 97 2.35 7.80 -8.51
N ALA A 98 3.55 8.01 -7.98
CA ALA A 98 3.85 9.12 -7.07
C ALA A 98 3.61 10.50 -7.72
N LYS A 99 3.93 10.66 -9.01
CA LYS A 99 3.64 11.89 -9.77
C LYS A 99 2.14 12.13 -9.94
N ILE A 100 1.37 11.09 -10.24
CA ILE A 100 -0.09 11.16 -10.31
C ILE A 100 -0.66 11.55 -8.94
N LEU A 101 -0.24 10.87 -7.88
CA LEU A 101 -0.71 11.16 -6.51
C LEU A 101 -0.35 12.57 -6.06
N LYS A 102 0.80 13.12 -6.49
CA LYS A 102 1.14 14.53 -6.26
C LYS A 102 0.10 15.46 -6.91
N ALA A 103 -0.30 15.18 -8.15
CA ALA A 103 -1.30 16.00 -8.84
C ALA A 103 -2.68 15.87 -8.19
N VAL A 104 -3.08 14.66 -7.78
CA VAL A 104 -4.30 14.43 -6.99
C VAL A 104 -4.25 15.20 -5.67
N ALA A 105 -3.11 15.18 -4.96
CA ALA A 105 -2.93 15.95 -3.72
C ALA A 105 -3.03 17.46 -3.94
N ALA A 106 -2.55 17.97 -5.08
CA ALA A 106 -2.69 19.37 -5.44
C ALA A 106 -4.16 19.77 -5.72
N GLU A 107 -4.96 18.89 -6.32
CA GLU A 107 -6.40 19.11 -6.56
C GLU A 107 -7.20 19.00 -5.24
N GLU A 108 -6.93 17.96 -4.44
CA GLU A 108 -7.72 17.61 -3.25
C GLU A 108 -7.32 18.36 -1.98
N GLN A 109 -6.09 18.85 -1.90
CA GLN A 109 -5.54 19.54 -0.73
C GLN A 109 -5.71 18.76 0.58
N PRO A 110 -5.25 17.48 0.67
CA PRO A 110 -5.36 16.71 1.89
C PRO A 110 -4.39 17.24 2.95
N GLY A 111 -4.77 17.14 4.22
CA GLY A 111 -3.86 17.39 5.34
C GLY A 111 -2.99 16.17 5.70
N LEU A 112 -3.38 14.98 5.23
CA LEU A 112 -2.65 13.75 5.46
C LEU A 112 -2.87 12.79 4.30
N ILE A 113 -1.78 12.11 3.88
CA ILE A 113 -1.83 10.99 2.93
C ILE A 113 -1.37 9.76 3.70
N ILE A 114 -2.20 8.73 3.74
CA ILE A 114 -1.88 7.43 4.37
C ILE A 114 -1.96 6.35 3.31
N LEU A 115 -0.91 5.55 3.13
CA LEU A 115 -0.88 4.45 2.18
C LEU A 115 -0.11 3.25 2.75
N GLY A 116 -0.29 2.09 2.19
CA GLY A 116 0.49 0.92 2.54
C GLY A 116 1.99 1.15 2.34
N LYS A 117 2.82 0.60 3.23
CA LYS A 117 4.29 0.72 3.09
C LYS A 117 4.79 0.11 1.78
N GLN A 118 4.16 -0.94 1.32
CA GLN A 118 4.50 -1.69 0.11
C GLN A 118 3.27 -2.36 -0.47
N ALA A 119 3.33 -2.79 -1.73
CA ALA A 119 2.34 -3.65 -2.35
C ALA A 119 2.89 -5.07 -2.44
N ILE A 120 2.06 -6.07 -2.14
CA ILE A 120 2.49 -7.49 -2.06
C ILE A 120 2.81 -8.13 -3.41
N ASP A 121 2.53 -7.45 -4.52
CA ASP A 121 2.80 -7.92 -5.88
C ASP A 121 4.20 -7.56 -6.38
N ASP A 122 4.76 -6.43 -5.95
CA ASP A 122 6.06 -5.95 -6.42
C ASP A 122 7.07 -5.66 -5.29
N ASP A 123 6.61 -5.52 -4.06
CA ASP A 123 7.42 -5.24 -2.86
C ASP A 123 8.39 -4.05 -3.00
N CYS A 124 8.14 -3.11 -3.92
CA CYS A 124 9.05 -2.01 -4.20
C CYS A 124 9.26 -1.07 -2.99
N ASN A 125 8.23 -0.85 -2.17
CA ASN A 125 8.27 0.07 -1.02
C ASN A 125 8.84 1.46 -1.37
N GLN A 126 8.37 2.05 -2.47
CA GLN A 126 8.93 3.29 -3.02
C GLN A 126 7.92 4.43 -3.15
N THR A 127 6.65 4.12 -3.41
CA THR A 127 5.64 5.13 -3.80
C THR A 127 5.46 6.21 -2.73
N GLY A 128 5.33 5.83 -1.47
CA GLY A 128 5.10 6.78 -0.36
C GLY A 128 6.26 7.75 -0.18
N GLN A 129 7.49 7.24 -0.17
CA GLN A 129 8.70 8.03 -0.01
C GLN A 129 8.95 8.96 -1.20
N MET A 130 8.71 8.48 -2.43
CA MET A 130 8.78 9.30 -3.63
C MET A 130 7.72 10.40 -3.62
N LEU A 131 6.51 10.09 -3.19
CA LEU A 131 5.43 11.06 -3.06
C LEU A 131 5.77 12.16 -2.06
N ALA A 132 6.27 11.79 -0.87
CA ALA A 132 6.70 12.74 0.15
C ALA A 132 7.78 13.71 -0.38
N ALA A 133 8.78 13.16 -1.07
CA ALA A 133 9.84 13.94 -1.69
C ALA A 133 9.31 14.90 -2.77
N LEU A 134 8.41 14.42 -3.65
CA LEU A 134 7.82 15.23 -4.70
C LEU A 134 6.92 16.36 -4.17
N LEU A 135 6.27 16.15 -3.03
CA LEU A 135 5.44 17.16 -2.36
C LEU A 135 6.26 18.12 -1.49
N GLY A 136 7.49 17.73 -1.11
CA GLY A 136 8.28 18.44 -0.09
C GLY A 136 7.66 18.30 1.32
N TRP A 137 6.90 17.23 1.56
CA TRP A 137 6.23 16.96 2.82
C TRP A 137 7.05 16.02 3.72
N PRO A 138 6.94 16.18 5.05
CA PRO A 138 7.52 15.21 5.97
C PRO A 138 6.86 13.85 5.81
N GLN A 139 7.61 12.78 6.16
CA GLN A 139 7.14 11.42 6.04
C GLN A 139 7.35 10.61 7.33
N GLY A 140 6.38 9.75 7.66
CA GLY A 140 6.47 8.73 8.69
C GLY A 140 6.29 7.36 8.07
N ALA A 141 7.41 6.66 7.75
CA ALA A 141 7.36 5.35 7.11
C ALA A 141 7.28 4.21 8.12
N PHE A 142 6.59 3.11 7.74
CA PHE A 142 6.41 1.90 8.58
C PHE A 142 5.65 2.15 9.88
N ALA A 143 4.59 2.96 9.83
CA ALA A 143 3.83 3.34 11.01
C ALA A 143 3.16 2.16 11.71
N SER A 144 3.41 2.02 13.01
CA SER A 144 2.70 1.11 13.92
C SER A 144 1.79 1.87 14.89
N LYS A 145 1.88 3.23 14.94
CA LYS A 145 0.96 4.12 15.66
C LYS A 145 0.93 5.48 14.99
N VAL A 146 -0.26 6.09 14.93
CA VAL A 146 -0.48 7.44 14.37
C VAL A 146 -1.32 8.25 15.34
N GLU A 147 -0.83 9.40 15.79
CA GLU A 147 -1.52 10.28 16.73
C GLU A 147 -1.54 11.71 16.20
N MET A 148 -2.74 12.25 15.99
CA MET A 148 -2.90 13.65 15.57
C MET A 148 -2.60 14.60 16.75
N THR A 149 -1.69 15.54 16.52
CA THR A 149 -1.34 16.61 17.45
C THR A 149 -1.93 17.95 17.02
N GLY A 150 -1.72 18.99 17.82
CA GLY A 150 -2.15 20.35 17.45
C GLY A 150 -1.38 20.96 16.28
N GLU A 151 -0.17 20.47 15.99
CA GLU A 151 0.73 21.00 14.96
C GLU A 151 0.93 20.06 13.75
N GLY A 152 0.45 18.82 13.83
CA GLY A 152 0.66 17.81 12.79
C GLY A 152 0.32 16.41 13.26
N VAL A 153 1.24 15.46 13.08
CA VAL A 153 1.05 14.05 13.43
C VAL A 153 2.32 13.43 14.01
N ASP A 154 2.17 12.72 15.11
CA ASP A 154 3.21 11.85 15.68
C ASP A 154 3.06 10.45 15.11
N VAL A 155 4.14 9.92 14.58
CA VAL A 155 4.17 8.59 13.98
C VAL A 155 5.20 7.73 14.70
N THR A 156 4.75 6.67 15.35
CA THR A 156 5.64 5.62 15.86
C THR A 156 5.84 4.58 14.76
N ARG A 157 7.09 4.33 14.41
CA ARG A 157 7.50 3.51 13.28
C ARG A 157 8.32 2.32 13.74
N GLU A 158 8.16 1.21 13.01
CA GLU A 158 8.99 0.02 13.17
C GLU A 158 10.37 0.25 12.54
N VAL A 159 11.43 0.03 13.30
CA VAL A 159 12.83 0.08 12.85
C VAL A 159 13.59 -1.15 13.37
N ASP A 160 14.72 -1.50 12.78
CA ASP A 160 15.47 -2.72 13.15
C ASP A 160 15.82 -2.81 14.62
N GLY A 161 16.11 -1.68 15.27
CA GLY A 161 16.42 -1.61 16.70
C GLY A 161 15.22 -1.51 17.64
N GLY A 162 13.97 -1.51 17.13
CA GLY A 162 12.75 -1.37 17.94
C GLY A 162 11.77 -0.34 17.39
N LEU A 163 11.35 0.63 18.19
CA LEU A 163 10.39 1.66 17.81
C LEU A 163 11.03 3.05 17.82
N GLN A 164 10.65 3.89 16.87
CA GLN A 164 11.04 5.29 16.80
C GLN A 164 9.80 6.15 16.60
N THR A 165 9.59 7.16 17.45
CA THR A 165 8.53 8.14 17.22
C THR A 165 9.11 9.41 16.60
N VAL A 166 8.46 9.85 15.50
CA VAL A 166 8.81 11.10 14.79
C VAL A 166 7.59 12.02 14.78
N SER A 167 7.83 13.32 15.04
CA SER A 167 6.78 14.34 14.97
C SER A 167 6.86 15.06 13.63
N LEU A 168 5.78 15.01 12.85
CA LEU A 168 5.67 15.58 11.52
C LEU A 168 4.80 16.82 11.58
N LYS A 169 5.33 17.96 11.16
CA LYS A 169 4.59 19.24 11.16
C LYS A 169 3.93 19.49 9.81
N GLY A 170 2.70 20.01 9.83
CA GLY A 170 1.92 20.34 8.64
C GLY A 170 1.40 19.09 7.90
N PRO A 171 1.09 19.21 6.60
CA PRO A 171 0.68 18.07 5.80
C PRO A 171 1.80 17.03 5.72
N ALA A 172 1.45 15.74 5.81
CA ALA A 172 2.42 14.65 5.89
C ALA A 172 2.04 13.44 5.04
N VAL A 173 3.01 12.60 4.72
CA VAL A 173 2.83 11.29 4.12
C VAL A 173 3.18 10.22 5.14
N VAL A 174 2.27 9.30 5.39
CA VAL A 174 2.47 8.17 6.32
C VAL A 174 2.34 6.86 5.55
N THR A 175 3.29 5.95 5.73
CA THR A 175 3.16 4.59 5.21
C THR A 175 2.92 3.60 6.35
N THR A 176 1.96 2.70 6.16
CA THR A 176 1.47 1.83 7.24
C THR A 176 2.21 0.49 7.30
N ASP A 177 2.60 0.09 8.50
CA ASP A 177 3.01 -1.29 8.80
C ASP A 177 1.79 -2.13 9.20
N LEU A 178 1.93 -3.45 9.12
CA LEU A 178 0.85 -4.39 9.49
C LEU A 178 0.46 -4.34 10.97
N ARG A 179 1.29 -3.76 11.82
CA ARG A 179 1.06 -3.63 13.28
C ARG A 179 0.24 -2.41 13.68
N LEU A 180 -0.09 -1.53 12.71
CA LEU A 180 -0.80 -0.28 13.01
C LEU A 180 -2.21 -0.53 13.52
N ASN A 181 -2.95 -1.39 12.85
CA ASN A 181 -4.32 -1.76 13.21
C ASN A 181 -4.75 -3.07 12.53
N GLU A 182 -5.94 -3.53 12.91
CA GLU A 182 -6.65 -4.62 12.25
C GLU A 182 -7.81 -4.03 11.45
N PRO A 183 -7.84 -4.19 10.10
CA PRO A 183 -8.89 -3.63 9.26
C PRO A 183 -10.27 -4.23 9.57
N ARG A 184 -11.29 -3.38 9.57
CA ARG A 184 -12.69 -3.80 9.75
C ARG A 184 -13.22 -4.55 8.52
N TYR A 185 -14.13 -5.47 8.75
CA TYR A 185 -14.92 -6.08 7.68
C TYR A 185 -16.06 -5.14 7.26
N ALA A 186 -16.27 -5.02 5.95
CA ALA A 186 -17.42 -4.30 5.43
C ALA A 186 -18.72 -5.10 5.68
N SER A 187 -19.71 -4.48 6.31
CA SER A 187 -21.03 -5.08 6.48
C SER A 187 -21.81 -5.09 5.16
N LEU A 188 -22.73 -6.04 5.00
CA LEU A 188 -23.59 -6.13 3.79
C LEU A 188 -24.33 -4.80 3.48
N PRO A 189 -24.95 -4.10 4.46
CA PRO A 189 -25.53 -2.78 4.21
C PRO A 189 -24.52 -1.75 3.69
N ASN A 190 -23.27 -1.76 4.18
CA ASN A 190 -22.25 -0.85 3.72
C ASN A 190 -21.76 -1.16 2.30
N ILE A 191 -21.68 -2.45 1.92
CA ILE A 191 -21.41 -2.88 0.55
C ILE A 191 -22.49 -2.34 -0.41
N MET A 192 -23.76 -2.45 -0.01
CA MET A 192 -24.86 -1.92 -0.81
C MET A 192 -24.84 -0.39 -0.95
N LYS A 193 -24.51 0.32 0.13
CA LYS A 193 -24.33 1.78 0.11
C LYS A 193 -23.13 2.21 -0.76
N ALA A 194 -22.03 1.46 -0.70
CA ALA A 194 -20.82 1.73 -1.47
C ALA A 194 -21.07 1.74 -2.98
N LYS A 195 -22.00 0.94 -3.50
CA LYS A 195 -22.37 0.93 -4.92
C LYS A 195 -22.86 2.31 -5.43
N LYS A 196 -23.43 3.13 -4.55
CA LYS A 196 -23.98 4.46 -4.88
C LYS A 196 -23.00 5.60 -4.59
N LYS A 197 -21.90 5.35 -3.86
CA LYS A 197 -20.91 6.39 -3.57
C LYS A 197 -20.18 6.81 -4.85
N PRO A 198 -19.85 8.10 -5.01
CA PRO A 198 -19.22 8.60 -6.22
C PRO A 198 -17.78 8.07 -6.38
N ILE A 199 -17.43 7.73 -7.62
CA ILE A 199 -16.06 7.52 -8.05
C ILE A 199 -15.84 8.44 -9.24
N ALA A 200 -14.92 9.40 -9.09
CA ALA A 200 -14.47 10.24 -10.20
C ALA A 200 -13.47 9.44 -11.05
N GLU A 201 -13.63 9.47 -12.37
CA GLU A 201 -12.69 8.84 -13.29
C GLU A 201 -11.81 9.92 -13.94
N LYS A 202 -10.52 9.65 -13.96
CA LYS A 202 -9.46 10.48 -14.55
C LYS A 202 -8.49 9.58 -15.31
N THR A 203 -7.60 10.18 -16.07
CA THR A 203 -6.48 9.53 -16.73
C THR A 203 -5.16 10.18 -16.30
N PRO A 204 -4.00 9.54 -16.48
CA PRO A 204 -2.71 10.20 -16.26
C PRO A 204 -2.52 11.49 -17.09
N ALA A 205 -3.12 11.53 -18.29
CA ALA A 205 -3.06 12.70 -19.17
C ALA A 205 -3.80 13.92 -18.57
N ASP A 206 -4.90 13.69 -17.83
CA ASP A 206 -5.62 14.77 -17.13
C ASP A 206 -4.76 15.46 -16.07
N TYR A 207 -3.72 14.76 -15.59
CA TYR A 207 -2.72 15.24 -14.64
C TYR A 207 -1.39 15.63 -15.30
N GLY A 208 -1.27 15.53 -16.62
CA GLY A 208 -0.04 15.82 -17.35
C GLY A 208 1.12 14.88 -17.02
N VAL A 209 0.83 13.65 -16.59
CA VAL A 209 1.85 12.67 -16.17
C VAL A 209 2.07 11.62 -17.27
N ASP A 210 3.33 11.50 -17.70
CA ASP A 210 3.78 10.39 -18.52
C ASP A 210 3.98 9.15 -17.65
N VAL A 211 3.31 8.06 -18.04
CA VAL A 211 3.37 6.74 -17.37
C VAL A 211 4.12 5.68 -18.18
N ALA A 212 4.81 6.08 -19.26
CA ALA A 212 5.61 5.16 -20.06
C ALA A 212 6.60 4.41 -19.13
N PRO A 213 6.66 3.06 -19.21
CA PRO A 213 7.55 2.27 -18.38
C PRO A 213 9.01 2.56 -18.74
N ARG A 214 9.88 2.60 -17.72
CA ARG A 214 11.33 2.78 -17.86
C ARG A 214 12.09 1.48 -17.72
N LEU A 215 11.43 0.44 -17.20
CA LEU A 215 11.98 -0.88 -16.98
C LEU A 215 11.31 -1.88 -17.92
N THR A 216 12.09 -2.83 -18.39
CA THR A 216 11.59 -3.98 -19.14
C THR A 216 11.89 -5.26 -18.37
N VAL A 217 10.84 -6.01 -18.04
CA VAL A 217 10.99 -7.33 -17.40
C VAL A 217 11.45 -8.31 -18.49
N LEU A 218 12.67 -8.81 -18.38
CA LEU A 218 13.26 -9.74 -19.35
C LEU A 218 12.78 -11.16 -19.10
N LYS A 219 12.62 -11.57 -17.86
CA LYS A 219 12.19 -12.93 -17.51
C LYS A 219 11.61 -12.97 -16.10
N THR A 220 10.54 -13.74 -15.93
CA THR A 220 9.96 -14.13 -14.64
C THR A 220 10.11 -15.63 -14.47
N ALA A 221 10.53 -16.08 -13.28
CA ALA A 221 10.67 -17.50 -12.97
C ALA A 221 10.23 -17.77 -11.53
N GLU A 222 9.77 -18.99 -11.26
CA GLU A 222 9.52 -19.40 -9.89
C GLU A 222 10.85 -19.47 -9.10
N PRO A 223 10.83 -19.16 -7.79
CA PRO A 223 12.01 -19.34 -6.95
C PRO A 223 12.50 -20.79 -6.99
N ALA A 224 13.82 -20.98 -6.96
CA ALA A 224 14.39 -22.31 -6.88
C ALA A 224 13.91 -23.04 -5.61
N ALA A 225 13.63 -24.32 -5.74
CA ALA A 225 13.22 -25.14 -4.60
C ALA A 225 14.31 -25.13 -3.52
N ARG A 226 13.92 -24.83 -2.29
CA ARG A 226 14.82 -24.90 -1.14
C ARG A 226 15.03 -26.36 -0.74
N LYS A 227 16.26 -26.73 -0.41
CA LYS A 227 16.56 -28.03 0.19
C LYS A 227 15.90 -28.09 1.59
N ALA A 228 15.47 -29.29 1.97
CA ALA A 228 14.97 -29.50 3.32
C ALA A 228 16.07 -29.18 4.35
N GLY A 229 15.67 -28.61 5.50
CA GLY A 229 16.58 -28.41 6.61
C GLY A 229 17.07 -29.73 7.22
N VAL A 230 18.15 -29.67 7.98
CA VAL A 230 18.69 -30.79 8.73
C VAL A 230 18.15 -30.72 10.16
N LYS A 231 17.57 -31.83 10.64
CA LYS A 231 17.19 -31.94 12.04
C LYS A 231 18.45 -32.24 12.87
N VAL A 232 18.61 -31.54 13.97
CA VAL A 232 19.72 -31.70 14.92
C VAL A 232 19.22 -32.34 16.20
N GLY A 233 20.07 -33.11 16.86
CA GLY A 233 19.74 -33.88 18.09
C GLY A 233 19.79 -33.03 19.37
N SER A 234 20.48 -31.91 19.38
CA SER A 234 20.65 -31.05 20.55
C SER A 234 20.88 -29.59 20.21
N VAL A 235 20.69 -28.70 21.22
CA VAL A 235 21.04 -27.28 21.11
C VAL A 235 22.54 -27.07 20.86
N ALA A 236 23.40 -27.87 21.52
CA ALA A 236 24.84 -27.77 21.32
C ALA A 236 25.25 -28.09 19.87
N GLU A 237 24.62 -29.06 19.25
CA GLU A 237 24.85 -29.41 17.85
C GLU A 237 24.35 -28.26 16.93
N LEU A 238 23.19 -27.66 17.21
CA LEU A 238 22.68 -26.52 16.45
C LEU A 238 23.67 -25.36 16.50
N VAL A 239 24.11 -24.96 17.69
CA VAL A 239 25.08 -23.88 17.88
C VAL A 239 26.39 -24.17 17.15
N SER A 240 26.89 -25.41 17.26
CA SER A 240 28.11 -25.84 16.54
C SER A 240 27.96 -25.69 15.02
N LYS A 241 26.84 -26.15 14.47
CA LYS A 241 26.57 -26.03 13.01
C LYS A 241 26.44 -24.57 12.57
N LEU A 242 25.68 -23.74 13.31
CA LEU A 242 25.51 -22.32 12.98
C LEU A 242 26.85 -21.57 13.03
N LYS A 243 27.71 -21.89 13.98
CA LYS A 243 29.02 -21.26 14.14
C LYS A 243 30.07 -21.76 13.14
N ASN A 244 30.21 -23.08 13.00
CA ASN A 244 31.35 -23.66 12.31
C ASN A 244 31.07 -24.03 10.85
N GLU A 245 29.79 -24.31 10.49
CA GLU A 245 29.41 -24.70 9.12
C GLU A 245 28.76 -23.54 8.37
N VAL A 246 27.86 -22.77 9.03
CA VAL A 246 27.08 -21.70 8.39
C VAL A 246 27.72 -20.32 8.61
N GLY A 247 28.40 -20.10 9.74
CA GLY A 247 29.09 -18.87 10.04
C GLY A 247 28.18 -17.65 10.30
N VAL A 248 27.02 -17.88 10.94
CA VAL A 248 26.04 -16.81 11.24
C VAL A 248 26.03 -16.37 12.71
N ILE A 249 26.78 -17.05 13.57
CA ILE A 249 27.00 -16.70 14.98
C ILE A 249 28.45 -16.91 15.37
#